data_cd39a7e19b5ea0de08c70eb397d7dec9
#
_entry.id   cd39a7e19b5ea0de08c70eb397d7dec9
#
_cell.length_a   1.000
_cell.length_b   1.000
_cell.length_c   1.000
_cell.angle_alpha   90.00
_cell.angle_beta   90.00
_cell.angle_gamma   90.00
#
_symmetry.space_group_name_H-M   'P 1'
#
loop_
_entity.id
_entity.type
_entity.pdbx_description
1 polymer ?
#
loop_
_entity_poly.entity_id
_entity_poly.type
_entity_poly.pdbx_seq_one_letter_code
_entity_poly.pdbx_strand_id
1 'polypeptide(L)'
;MKYLIKTLCVLAVLSLYSCGESDSPSGGKPTKPAFAKGADIGWYTEMESKGYKFYSASGVEMDCPSLMKPLGFNSLRFRVWVNPKERWNGKEDVLKKCLRAKELGMKIMIDFHYSDFWADPGKQNVPEAWTTYDLETLAKAVADHTSDVLNTLKDRGVDVTWVQVGNEVTNGMLWEKGRVNDQSASGFAKLFKAGADQVKAVYPNASVILHIDNAWNMDTLQWFYSLMANNGVKYDMIGLSLYPSYWKDEIKAFEPWEEKVNQAVANIPQLIKSYNK
;
A
#
# COMPACT_ATOMS: atom_id res chain seq x y z
N MET A 1 27.32 -13.43 -76.65
CA MET A 1 28.48 -13.32 -75.80
C MET A 1 28.07 -13.77 -74.41
N LYS A 2 28.64 -14.87 -73.95
CA LYS A 2 28.28 -15.63 -72.74
C LYS A 2 29.01 -14.97 -71.56
N TYR A 3 28.32 -14.79 -70.44
CA TYR A 3 29.02 -14.76 -69.13
C TYR A 3 28.22 -15.60 -68.12
N LEU A 4 28.86 -16.69 -67.72
CA LEU A 4 28.53 -17.60 -66.64
C LEU A 4 28.87 -16.94 -65.32
N ILE A 5 27.98 -16.83 -64.39
CA ILE A 5 28.28 -16.49 -63.00
C ILE A 5 28.11 -17.77 -62.17
N LYS A 6 29.22 -18.22 -61.62
CA LYS A 6 29.31 -19.36 -60.71
C LYS A 6 28.85 -18.96 -59.32
N THR A 7 27.81 -19.59 -58.85
CA THR A 7 27.37 -19.47 -57.45
C THR A 7 28.25 -20.40 -56.60
N LEU A 8 28.97 -19.81 -55.65
CA LEU A 8 29.79 -20.54 -54.67
C LEU A 8 28.94 -20.75 -53.40
N CYS A 9 28.55 -22.02 -53.18
CA CYS A 9 27.97 -22.43 -51.92
C CYS A 9 29.05 -22.61 -50.87
N VAL A 10 29.05 -21.77 -49.83
CA VAL A 10 29.84 -21.98 -48.61
C VAL A 10 28.98 -22.73 -47.61
N LEU A 11 29.25 -24.01 -47.40
CA LEU A 11 28.74 -24.76 -46.25
C LEU A 11 29.51 -24.38 -45.02
N ALA A 12 28.91 -23.66 -44.08
CA ALA A 12 29.42 -23.50 -42.73
C ALA A 12 28.99 -24.70 -41.88
N VAL A 13 29.96 -25.55 -41.53
CA VAL A 13 29.78 -26.62 -40.55
C VAL A 13 29.85 -26.02 -39.16
N LEU A 14 28.71 -25.92 -38.46
CA LEU A 14 28.66 -25.58 -37.04
C LEU A 14 28.94 -26.85 -36.23
N SER A 15 30.15 -26.96 -35.72
CA SER A 15 30.52 -27.94 -34.69
C SER A 15 29.87 -27.54 -33.34
N LEU A 16 28.95 -28.35 -32.88
CA LEU A 16 28.37 -28.28 -31.53
C LEU A 16 29.44 -28.77 -30.53
N TYR A 17 30.08 -27.86 -29.84
CA TYR A 17 30.80 -28.17 -28.61
C TYR A 17 29.77 -28.21 -27.47
N SER A 18 29.44 -29.42 -27.05
CA SER A 18 28.75 -29.66 -25.77
C SER A 18 29.80 -29.51 -24.68
N CYS A 19 29.84 -28.36 -24.00
CA CYS A 19 30.47 -28.26 -22.70
C CYS A 19 29.43 -28.68 -21.65
N GLY A 20 29.70 -29.80 -21.00
CA GLY A 20 28.99 -30.17 -19.77
C GLY A 20 29.37 -29.16 -18.68
N GLU A 21 28.43 -28.36 -18.27
CA GLU A 21 28.55 -27.49 -17.11
C GLU A 21 28.14 -28.29 -15.87
N SER A 22 29.10 -28.49 -14.99
CA SER A 22 28.88 -28.97 -13.65
C SER A 22 28.05 -27.93 -12.90
N ASP A 23 26.87 -28.31 -12.39
CA ASP A 23 26.02 -27.52 -11.52
C ASP A 23 26.78 -27.18 -10.22
N SER A 24 27.42 -26.01 -10.22
CA SER A 24 27.73 -25.29 -8.98
C SER A 24 26.52 -24.43 -8.61
N PRO A 25 26.03 -24.38 -7.36
CA PRO A 25 24.94 -23.52 -6.99
C PRO A 25 25.37 -22.06 -7.21
N SER A 26 24.95 -21.47 -8.31
CA SER A 26 25.13 -20.06 -8.59
C SER A 26 24.36 -19.27 -7.54
N GLY A 27 25.10 -18.60 -6.67
CA GLY A 27 24.53 -17.58 -5.79
C GLY A 27 23.77 -16.56 -6.64
N GLY A 28 22.44 -16.66 -6.65
CA GLY A 28 21.58 -15.76 -7.40
C GLY A 28 21.89 -14.34 -6.98
N LYS A 29 22.24 -13.46 -7.92
CA LYS A 29 22.27 -12.03 -7.67
C LYS A 29 20.93 -11.64 -7.05
N PRO A 30 20.91 -10.84 -5.97
CA PRO A 30 19.65 -10.38 -5.40
C PRO A 30 18.86 -9.68 -6.51
N THR A 31 17.78 -10.31 -6.94
CA THR A 31 16.85 -9.68 -7.89
C THR A 31 16.26 -8.48 -7.18
N LYS A 32 16.40 -7.29 -7.79
CA LYS A 32 15.67 -6.11 -7.28
C LYS A 32 14.20 -6.51 -7.08
N PRO A 33 13.59 -6.20 -5.92
CA PRO A 33 12.18 -6.50 -5.72
C PRO A 33 11.37 -5.88 -6.86
N ALA A 34 10.50 -6.67 -7.45
CA ALA A 34 9.65 -6.20 -8.53
C ALA A 34 8.83 -5.00 -8.06
N PHE A 35 8.73 -3.97 -8.89
CA PHE A 35 7.92 -2.79 -8.61
C PHE A 35 6.48 -3.20 -8.29
N ALA A 36 5.92 -2.71 -7.16
CA ALA A 36 4.56 -3.00 -6.78
C ALA A 36 3.59 -2.14 -7.60
N LYS A 37 2.76 -2.79 -8.43
CA LYS A 37 1.62 -2.18 -9.11
C LYS A 37 0.37 -2.67 -8.42
N GLY A 38 -0.23 -1.83 -7.60
CA GLY A 38 -1.38 -2.20 -6.77
C GLY A 38 -2.66 -1.51 -7.20
N ALA A 39 -3.78 -2.10 -6.76
CA ALA A 39 -5.10 -1.49 -6.81
C ALA A 39 -5.77 -1.57 -5.43
N ASP A 40 -6.47 -0.49 -5.03
CA ASP A 40 -7.40 -0.54 -3.91
C ASP A 40 -8.79 -0.90 -4.47
N ILE A 41 -9.22 -2.11 -4.21
CA ILE A 41 -10.53 -2.62 -4.66
C ILE A 41 -11.44 -2.98 -3.48
N GLY A 42 -11.25 -2.31 -2.34
CA GLY A 42 -11.93 -2.62 -1.08
C GLY A 42 -13.47 -2.67 -1.14
N TRP A 43 -14.10 -2.11 -2.18
CA TRP A 43 -15.54 -2.12 -2.37
C TRP A 43 -16.12 -3.37 -3.03
N TYR A 44 -15.30 -4.21 -3.65
CA TYR A 44 -15.80 -5.24 -4.57
C TYR A 44 -16.71 -6.27 -3.90
N THR A 45 -16.48 -6.66 -2.65
CA THR A 45 -17.35 -7.62 -1.93
C THR A 45 -18.74 -7.04 -1.64
N GLU A 46 -18.83 -5.75 -1.34
CA GLU A 46 -20.09 -5.04 -1.21
C GLU A 46 -20.83 -4.94 -2.55
N MET A 47 -20.11 -4.59 -3.62
CA MET A 47 -20.67 -4.53 -4.97
C MET A 47 -21.23 -5.90 -5.41
N GLU A 48 -20.46 -6.97 -5.21
CA GLU A 48 -20.90 -8.34 -5.49
C GLU A 48 -22.16 -8.72 -4.71
N SER A 49 -22.25 -8.34 -3.43
CA SER A 49 -23.42 -8.61 -2.60
C SER A 49 -24.69 -7.88 -3.08
N LYS A 50 -24.50 -6.75 -3.77
CA LYS A 50 -25.57 -5.97 -4.39
C LYS A 50 -25.87 -6.40 -5.84
N GLY A 51 -25.25 -7.50 -6.31
CA GLY A 51 -25.48 -8.08 -7.63
C GLY A 51 -24.69 -7.42 -8.77
N TYR A 52 -23.75 -6.52 -8.46
CA TYR A 52 -22.86 -5.98 -9.49
C TYR A 52 -21.90 -7.06 -10.00
N LYS A 53 -21.67 -7.03 -11.30
CA LYS A 53 -20.77 -7.95 -12.01
C LYS A 53 -19.64 -7.18 -12.65
N PHE A 54 -18.50 -7.84 -12.76
CA PHE A 54 -17.30 -7.27 -13.33
C PHE A 54 -16.97 -7.98 -14.65
N TYR A 55 -16.45 -7.25 -15.62
CA TYR A 55 -16.20 -7.77 -16.96
C TYR A 55 -14.79 -7.38 -17.44
N SER A 56 -14.17 -8.28 -18.18
CA SER A 56 -12.94 -7.98 -18.90
C SER A 56 -13.20 -7.00 -20.06
N ALA A 57 -12.14 -6.47 -20.64
CA ALA A 57 -12.24 -5.61 -21.83
C ALA A 57 -12.90 -6.32 -23.03
N SER A 58 -12.88 -7.67 -23.07
CA SER A 58 -13.58 -8.48 -24.09
C SER A 58 -15.03 -8.83 -23.73
N GLY A 59 -15.56 -8.29 -22.62
CA GLY A 59 -16.95 -8.52 -22.19
C GLY A 59 -17.17 -9.85 -21.45
N VAL A 60 -16.13 -10.55 -21.05
CA VAL A 60 -16.26 -11.80 -20.26
C VAL A 60 -16.45 -11.44 -18.79
N GLU A 61 -17.52 -11.98 -18.17
CA GLU A 61 -17.74 -11.84 -16.73
C GLU A 61 -16.63 -12.54 -15.94
N MET A 62 -16.04 -11.83 -15.01
CA MET A 62 -14.92 -12.32 -14.20
C MET A 62 -15.04 -11.81 -12.76
N ASP A 63 -14.38 -12.50 -11.84
CA ASP A 63 -14.12 -12.06 -10.48
C ASP A 63 -13.26 -10.77 -10.45
N CYS A 64 -13.65 -9.79 -9.64
CA CYS A 64 -12.97 -8.47 -9.60
C CYS A 64 -11.46 -8.57 -9.33
N PRO A 65 -10.96 -9.29 -8.28
CA PRO A 65 -9.54 -9.48 -8.09
C PRO A 65 -8.84 -10.15 -9.29
N SER A 66 -9.52 -11.10 -9.95
CA SER A 66 -8.96 -11.81 -11.11
C SER A 66 -8.75 -10.92 -12.33
N LEU A 67 -9.55 -9.85 -12.47
CA LEU A 67 -9.37 -8.85 -13.53
C LEU A 67 -8.07 -8.05 -13.38
N MET A 68 -7.55 -7.91 -12.15
CA MET A 68 -6.35 -7.11 -11.90
C MET A 68 -5.09 -7.71 -12.50
N LYS A 69 -4.96 -9.05 -12.54
CA LYS A 69 -3.76 -9.72 -13.07
C LYS A 69 -3.47 -9.44 -14.55
N PRO A 70 -4.40 -9.65 -15.48
CA PRO A 70 -4.16 -9.35 -16.89
C PRO A 70 -3.93 -7.87 -17.17
N LEU A 71 -4.38 -6.98 -16.26
CA LEU A 71 -4.09 -5.55 -16.32
C LEU A 71 -2.67 -5.20 -15.80
N GLY A 72 -1.90 -6.20 -15.35
CA GLY A 72 -0.53 -6.05 -14.89
C GLY A 72 -0.37 -5.67 -13.42
N PHE A 73 -1.45 -5.72 -12.63
CA PHE A 73 -1.37 -5.54 -11.18
C PHE A 73 -0.77 -6.78 -10.52
N ASN A 74 0.03 -6.58 -9.49
CA ASN A 74 0.68 -7.65 -8.72
C ASN A 74 0.44 -7.53 -7.21
N SER A 75 -0.33 -6.52 -6.79
CA SER A 75 -0.65 -6.26 -5.38
C SER A 75 -2.05 -5.66 -5.23
N LEU A 76 -2.66 -5.91 -4.08
CA LEU A 76 -3.97 -5.36 -3.72
C LEU A 76 -3.89 -4.70 -2.34
N ARG A 77 -4.55 -3.54 -2.21
CA ARG A 77 -4.70 -2.81 -0.95
C ARG A 77 -6.11 -2.98 -0.44
N PHE A 78 -6.23 -3.30 0.85
CA PHE A 78 -7.50 -3.45 1.54
C PHE A 78 -7.49 -2.62 2.82
N ARG A 79 -8.42 -1.67 2.93
CA ARG A 79 -8.63 -0.92 4.15
C ARG A 79 -9.35 -1.76 5.19
N VAL A 80 -9.09 -1.45 6.44
CA VAL A 80 -9.70 -2.11 7.62
C VAL A 80 -10.36 -1.06 8.50
N TRP A 81 -11.65 -1.26 8.77
CA TRP A 81 -12.40 -0.51 9.76
C TRP A 81 -12.59 -1.35 11.04
N VAL A 82 -12.82 -0.68 12.17
CA VAL A 82 -12.89 -1.35 13.48
C VAL A 82 -14.22 -2.09 13.64
N ASN A 83 -15.32 -1.37 13.56
CA ASN A 83 -16.66 -1.94 13.71
C ASN A 83 -17.64 -1.28 12.72
N PRO A 84 -17.48 -1.51 11.42
CA PRO A 84 -18.30 -0.89 10.41
C PRO A 84 -19.76 -1.36 10.49
N LYS A 85 -20.71 -0.44 10.36
CA LYS A 85 -22.14 -0.69 10.51
C LYS A 85 -22.67 -1.82 9.61
N GLU A 86 -22.20 -1.90 8.37
CA GLU A 86 -22.62 -2.90 7.39
C GLU A 86 -21.64 -4.06 7.25
N ARG A 87 -20.65 -4.15 8.15
CA ARG A 87 -19.56 -5.15 8.17
C ARG A 87 -18.59 -5.13 7.00
N TRP A 88 -18.82 -4.31 5.96
CA TRP A 88 -17.86 -4.15 4.86
C TRP A 88 -16.56 -3.51 5.37
N ASN A 89 -15.44 -4.03 4.89
CA ASN A 89 -14.11 -3.65 5.35
C ASN A 89 -13.83 -3.89 6.86
N GLY A 90 -14.71 -4.60 7.57
CA GLY A 90 -14.39 -5.19 8.87
C GLY A 90 -13.50 -6.43 8.70
N LYS A 91 -12.98 -6.94 9.81
CA LYS A 91 -12.00 -8.05 9.85
C LYS A 91 -12.38 -9.25 8.96
N GLU A 92 -13.62 -9.74 9.06
CA GLU A 92 -14.06 -10.94 8.32
C GLU A 92 -14.17 -10.68 6.81
N ASP A 93 -14.61 -9.50 6.41
CA ASP A 93 -14.69 -9.12 5.00
C ASP A 93 -13.29 -8.92 4.41
N VAL A 94 -12.36 -8.33 5.18
CA VAL A 94 -10.95 -8.19 4.78
C VAL A 94 -10.29 -9.56 4.66
N LEU A 95 -10.55 -10.50 5.58
CA LEU A 95 -10.07 -11.88 5.47
C LEU A 95 -10.53 -12.52 4.16
N LYS A 96 -11.82 -12.42 3.82
CA LYS A 96 -12.39 -12.93 2.56
C LYS A 96 -11.66 -12.36 1.34
N LYS A 97 -11.40 -11.06 1.33
CA LYS A 97 -10.67 -10.36 0.27
C LYS A 97 -9.23 -10.84 0.15
N CYS A 98 -8.54 -10.96 1.29
CA CYS A 98 -7.16 -11.40 1.34
C CYS A 98 -6.98 -12.85 0.88
N LEU A 99 -7.92 -13.75 1.19
CA LEU A 99 -7.87 -15.13 0.72
C LEU A 99 -7.96 -15.18 -0.81
N ARG A 100 -8.86 -14.41 -1.43
CA ARG A 100 -8.95 -14.33 -2.90
C ARG A 100 -7.68 -13.74 -3.53
N ALA A 101 -7.09 -12.71 -2.92
CA ALA A 101 -5.80 -12.15 -3.36
C ALA A 101 -4.66 -13.18 -3.27
N LYS A 102 -4.61 -13.94 -2.16
CA LYS A 102 -3.64 -15.03 -1.96
C LYS A 102 -3.74 -16.12 -3.03
N GLU A 103 -4.95 -16.59 -3.36
CA GLU A 103 -5.19 -17.58 -4.41
C GLU A 103 -4.65 -17.12 -5.78
N LEU A 104 -4.69 -15.82 -6.02
CA LEU A 104 -4.14 -15.19 -7.23
C LEU A 104 -2.62 -14.94 -7.15
N GLY A 105 -1.98 -15.21 -6.01
CA GLY A 105 -0.55 -14.93 -5.78
C GLY A 105 -0.22 -13.44 -5.80
N MET A 106 -1.18 -12.60 -5.41
CA MET A 106 -0.97 -11.15 -5.29
C MET A 106 -0.39 -10.78 -3.93
N LYS A 107 0.50 -9.80 -3.89
CA LYS A 107 0.96 -9.19 -2.65
C LYS A 107 -0.17 -8.40 -2.01
N ILE A 108 -0.17 -8.35 -0.68
CA ILE A 108 -1.24 -7.74 0.09
C ILE A 108 -0.72 -6.58 0.92
N MET A 109 -1.42 -5.46 0.84
CA MET A 109 -1.28 -4.31 1.70
C MET A 109 -2.54 -4.14 2.55
N ILE A 110 -2.37 -4.08 3.85
CA ILE A 110 -3.45 -3.79 4.81
C ILE A 110 -3.36 -2.33 5.23
N ASP A 111 -4.48 -1.64 5.19
CA ASP A 111 -4.61 -0.23 5.53
C ASP A 111 -5.58 -0.04 6.70
N PHE A 112 -5.01 0.16 7.89
CA PHE A 112 -5.81 0.39 9.09
C PHE A 112 -6.26 1.85 9.18
N HIS A 113 -7.58 2.07 9.16
CA HIS A 113 -8.15 3.40 9.40
C HIS A 113 -8.33 3.73 10.89
N TYR A 114 -8.41 2.72 11.75
CA TYR A 114 -8.74 2.85 13.19
C TYR A 114 -10.01 3.69 13.44
N SER A 115 -10.98 3.50 12.61
CA SER A 115 -12.28 4.17 12.59
C SER A 115 -13.36 3.16 12.16
N ASP A 116 -14.62 3.43 12.43
CA ASP A 116 -15.74 2.60 11.97
C ASP A 116 -16.13 2.90 10.52
N PHE A 117 -15.53 3.92 9.93
CA PHE A 117 -15.73 4.35 8.55
C PHE A 117 -14.46 5.03 8.01
N TRP A 118 -14.56 5.76 6.91
CA TRP A 118 -13.44 6.47 6.31
C TRP A 118 -12.76 7.42 7.30
N ALA A 119 -11.44 7.28 7.42
CA ALA A 119 -10.53 8.26 7.99
C ALA A 119 -9.78 8.96 6.86
N ASP A 120 -9.67 10.27 6.93
CA ASP A 120 -9.02 11.14 5.95
C ASP A 120 -8.45 12.39 6.65
N PRO A 121 -7.71 13.29 5.96
CA PRO A 121 -7.09 14.44 6.59
C PRO A 121 -8.06 15.40 7.28
N GLY A 122 -9.33 15.39 6.89
CA GLY A 122 -10.39 16.23 7.47
C GLY A 122 -11.15 15.57 8.62
N LYS A 123 -11.02 14.26 8.79
CA LYS A 123 -11.71 13.50 9.86
C LYS A 123 -10.96 12.22 10.24
N GLN A 124 -10.70 12.09 11.52
CA GLN A 124 -10.02 10.95 12.13
C GLN A 124 -10.82 10.50 13.35
N ASN A 125 -12.07 10.09 13.09
CA ASN A 125 -13.03 9.78 14.14
C ASN A 125 -12.62 8.55 14.94
N VAL A 126 -12.71 8.66 16.26
CA VAL A 126 -12.57 7.51 17.16
C VAL A 126 -13.75 6.56 16.91
N PRO A 127 -13.52 5.23 16.83
CA PRO A 127 -14.60 4.25 16.82
C PRO A 127 -15.58 4.45 17.97
N GLU A 128 -16.88 4.21 17.74
CA GLU A 128 -17.91 4.42 18.75
C GLU A 128 -17.60 3.70 20.06
N ALA A 129 -17.11 2.46 19.97
CA ALA A 129 -16.75 1.64 21.13
C ALA A 129 -15.54 2.17 21.93
N TRP A 130 -14.74 3.11 21.37
CA TRP A 130 -13.53 3.65 21.99
C TRP A 130 -13.63 5.10 22.44
N THR A 131 -14.79 5.74 22.29
CA THR A 131 -14.99 7.19 22.53
C THR A 131 -14.68 7.62 23.97
N THR A 132 -14.88 6.73 24.95
CA THR A 132 -14.61 7.00 26.37
C THR A 132 -13.18 6.68 26.81
N TYR A 133 -12.35 6.11 25.92
CA TYR A 133 -11.01 5.67 26.27
C TYR A 133 -10.08 6.86 26.48
N ASP A 134 -9.21 6.79 27.48
CA ASP A 134 -8.05 7.67 27.61
C ASP A 134 -6.97 7.28 26.57
N LEU A 135 -5.87 8.00 26.53
CA LEU A 135 -4.81 7.75 25.54
C LEU A 135 -4.15 6.37 25.72
N GLU A 136 -3.98 5.90 26.96
CA GLU A 136 -3.38 4.61 27.26
C GLU A 136 -4.28 3.46 26.79
N THR A 137 -5.55 3.54 27.16
CA THR A 137 -6.56 2.55 26.75
C THR A 137 -6.74 2.56 25.24
N LEU A 138 -6.69 3.74 24.61
CA LEU A 138 -6.80 3.88 23.17
C LEU A 138 -5.59 3.25 22.45
N ALA A 139 -4.38 3.45 22.97
CA ALA A 139 -3.18 2.80 22.44
C ALA A 139 -3.27 1.27 22.54
N LYS A 140 -3.79 0.76 23.67
CA LYS A 140 -4.06 -0.68 23.82
C LYS A 140 -5.10 -1.16 22.80
N ALA A 141 -6.17 -0.43 22.59
CA ALA A 141 -7.21 -0.79 21.62
C ALA A 141 -6.66 -0.82 20.18
N VAL A 142 -5.79 0.13 19.81
CA VAL A 142 -5.06 0.10 18.53
C VAL A 142 -4.21 -1.16 18.40
N ALA A 143 -3.44 -1.50 19.44
CA ALA A 143 -2.61 -2.71 19.47
C ALA A 143 -3.46 -3.98 19.34
N ASP A 144 -4.51 -4.10 20.15
CA ASP A 144 -5.40 -5.27 20.18
C ASP A 144 -6.09 -5.47 18.81
N HIS A 145 -6.64 -4.40 18.23
CA HIS A 145 -7.28 -4.46 16.92
C HIS A 145 -6.30 -4.84 15.80
N THR A 146 -5.10 -4.24 15.80
CA THR A 146 -4.06 -4.57 14.82
C THR A 146 -3.65 -6.04 14.94
N SER A 147 -3.38 -6.50 16.16
CA SER A 147 -3.00 -7.88 16.43
C SER A 147 -4.11 -8.87 16.04
N ASP A 148 -5.37 -8.60 16.39
CA ASP A 148 -6.52 -9.46 16.08
C ASP A 148 -6.70 -9.63 14.57
N VAL A 149 -6.70 -8.54 13.81
CA VAL A 149 -6.83 -8.60 12.34
C VAL A 149 -5.65 -9.36 11.73
N LEU A 150 -4.42 -9.01 12.08
CA LEU A 150 -3.24 -9.60 11.46
C LEU A 150 -3.06 -11.07 11.82
N ASN A 151 -3.34 -11.48 13.06
CA ASN A 151 -3.32 -12.90 13.44
C ASN A 151 -4.42 -13.69 12.71
N THR A 152 -5.63 -13.13 12.58
CA THR A 152 -6.70 -13.75 11.78
C THR A 152 -6.26 -14.03 10.34
N LEU A 153 -5.53 -13.10 9.71
CA LEU A 153 -4.97 -13.31 8.38
C LEU A 153 -3.86 -14.37 8.37
N LYS A 154 -2.95 -14.30 9.33
CA LYS A 154 -1.81 -15.22 9.46
C LYS A 154 -2.25 -16.66 9.70
N ASP A 155 -3.24 -16.90 10.57
CA ASP A 155 -3.78 -18.22 10.89
C ASP A 155 -4.44 -18.88 9.67
N ARG A 156 -4.86 -18.09 8.70
CA ARG A 156 -5.38 -18.55 7.41
C ARG A 156 -4.31 -18.60 6.31
N GLY A 157 -3.03 -18.44 6.69
CA GLY A 157 -1.87 -18.52 5.80
C GLY A 157 -1.84 -17.40 4.75
N VAL A 158 -2.43 -16.25 5.06
CA VAL A 158 -2.27 -15.04 4.24
C VAL A 158 -0.92 -14.41 4.60
N ASP A 159 -0.12 -14.06 3.58
CA ASP A 159 1.11 -13.31 3.74
C ASP A 159 0.85 -11.82 3.47
N VAL A 160 1.20 -10.96 4.43
CA VAL A 160 1.02 -9.51 4.32
C VAL A 160 2.37 -8.86 4.08
N THR A 161 2.47 -8.14 2.98
CA THR A 161 3.74 -7.50 2.56
C THR A 161 3.90 -6.10 3.17
N TRP A 162 2.81 -5.34 3.25
CA TRP A 162 2.80 -3.96 3.76
C TRP A 162 1.62 -3.73 4.70
N VAL A 163 1.85 -2.93 5.72
CA VAL A 163 0.79 -2.49 6.63
C VAL A 163 0.88 -0.98 6.82
N GLN A 164 -0.19 -0.31 6.47
CA GLN A 164 -0.39 1.11 6.71
C GLN A 164 -1.06 1.28 8.08
N VAL A 165 -0.38 1.98 8.98
CA VAL A 165 -0.85 2.26 10.34
C VAL A 165 -1.46 3.66 10.38
N GLY A 166 -2.77 3.72 10.20
CA GLY A 166 -3.51 4.96 9.97
C GLY A 166 -3.55 5.38 8.49
N ASN A 167 -4.63 5.99 8.06
CA ASN A 167 -4.81 6.52 6.70
C ASN A 167 -4.78 8.04 6.70
N GLU A 168 -3.90 8.62 5.85
CA GLU A 168 -3.76 10.06 5.63
C GLU A 168 -3.66 10.87 6.94
N VAL A 169 -2.68 10.48 7.78
CA VAL A 169 -2.55 10.96 9.16
C VAL A 169 -1.79 12.27 9.30
N THR A 170 -1.83 13.14 8.31
CA THR A 170 -1.15 14.45 8.35
C THR A 170 -1.53 15.24 9.60
N ASN A 171 -2.78 15.19 9.98
CA ASN A 171 -3.31 15.84 11.19
C ASN A 171 -3.49 14.86 12.37
N GLY A 172 -2.79 13.69 12.31
CA GLY A 172 -2.89 12.63 13.31
C GLY A 172 -4.03 11.63 13.04
N MET A 173 -4.33 10.79 14.03
CA MET A 173 -5.43 9.82 13.99
C MET A 173 -6.16 9.77 15.33
N LEU A 174 -7.40 9.26 15.37
CA LEU A 174 -8.17 9.07 16.61
C LEU A 174 -8.28 10.38 17.43
N TRP A 175 -8.81 11.43 16.77
CA TRP A 175 -8.91 12.75 17.37
C TRP A 175 -9.83 12.77 18.62
N GLU A 176 -9.55 13.62 19.61
CA GLU A 176 -8.47 14.62 19.69
C GLU A 176 -7.16 14.05 20.27
N LYS A 177 -7.18 12.86 20.86
CA LYS A 177 -6.04 12.30 21.62
C LYS A 177 -4.80 12.04 20.76
N GLY A 178 -4.99 11.64 19.50
CA GLY A 178 -3.91 11.42 18.54
C GLY A 178 -3.78 12.54 17.49
N ARG A 179 -4.29 13.75 17.76
CA ARG A 179 -4.13 14.88 16.85
C ARG A 179 -2.68 15.34 16.75
N VAL A 180 -2.26 15.68 15.54
CA VAL A 180 -0.94 16.27 15.25
C VAL A 180 -1.13 17.74 14.91
N ASN A 181 -0.29 18.59 15.54
CA ASN A 181 -0.17 20.01 15.25
C ASN A 181 1.25 20.48 15.59
N ASP A 182 1.55 21.76 15.36
CA ASP A 182 2.89 22.34 15.56
C ASP A 182 3.43 22.19 16.99
N GLN A 183 2.58 21.99 17.97
CA GLN A 183 2.94 21.93 19.39
C GLN A 183 3.03 20.51 19.92
N SER A 184 2.36 19.54 19.31
CA SER A 184 2.28 18.17 19.84
C SER A 184 2.01 17.12 18.77
N ALA A 185 2.79 16.05 18.86
CA ALA A 185 2.55 14.78 18.15
C ALA A 185 2.68 13.56 19.07
N SER A 186 2.86 13.77 20.38
CA SER A 186 3.15 12.67 21.33
C SER A 186 2.01 11.66 21.43
N GLY A 187 0.75 12.11 21.43
CA GLY A 187 -0.41 11.22 21.41
C GLY A 187 -0.44 10.37 20.15
N PHE A 188 -0.25 10.98 18.99
CA PHE A 188 -0.15 10.26 17.72
C PHE A 188 1.02 9.25 17.73
N ALA A 189 2.21 9.68 18.14
CA ALA A 189 3.39 8.83 18.18
C ALA A 189 3.16 7.57 19.03
N LYS A 190 2.46 7.70 20.17
CA LYS A 190 2.08 6.59 21.03
C LYS A 190 1.11 5.64 20.35
N LEU A 191 0.06 6.16 19.73
CA LEU A 191 -0.95 5.37 19.02
C LEU A 191 -0.34 4.65 17.81
N PHE A 192 0.46 5.36 17.01
CA PHE A 192 1.14 4.78 15.85
C PHE A 192 2.10 3.66 16.28
N LYS A 193 2.92 3.91 17.33
CA LYS A 193 3.83 2.90 17.87
C LYS A 193 3.09 1.64 18.29
N ALA A 194 1.95 1.78 18.95
CA ALA A 194 1.14 0.64 19.40
C ALA A 194 0.71 -0.26 18.24
N GLY A 195 0.26 0.32 17.13
CA GLY A 195 -0.06 -0.42 15.90
C GLY A 195 1.19 -1.02 15.25
N ALA A 196 2.24 -0.22 15.05
CA ALA A 196 3.47 -0.63 14.38
C ALA A 196 4.18 -1.79 15.10
N ASP A 197 4.22 -1.77 16.42
CA ASP A 197 4.80 -2.86 17.21
C ASP A 197 4.04 -4.19 16.97
N GLN A 198 2.72 -4.16 16.85
CA GLN A 198 1.93 -5.36 16.56
C GLN A 198 2.13 -5.87 15.14
N VAL A 199 2.30 -4.95 14.17
CA VAL A 199 2.68 -5.36 12.81
C VAL A 199 3.96 -6.17 12.84
N LYS A 200 4.99 -5.68 13.51
CA LYS A 200 6.29 -6.38 13.61
C LYS A 200 6.23 -7.65 14.44
N ALA A 201 5.37 -7.72 15.45
CA ALA A 201 5.18 -8.93 16.24
C ALA A 201 4.53 -10.07 15.44
N VAL A 202 3.51 -9.73 14.59
CA VAL A 202 2.79 -10.74 13.80
C VAL A 202 3.50 -11.05 12.48
N TYR A 203 3.93 -10.02 11.76
CA TYR A 203 4.62 -10.10 10.47
C TYR A 203 5.96 -9.35 10.52
N PRO A 204 7.04 -9.95 11.04
CA PRO A 204 8.33 -9.26 11.20
C PRO A 204 8.90 -8.68 9.90
N ASN A 205 8.59 -9.32 8.78
CA ASN A 205 9.06 -8.92 7.44
C ASN A 205 8.15 -7.92 6.73
N ALA A 206 6.94 -7.67 7.21
CA ALA A 206 6.06 -6.67 6.62
C ALA A 206 6.60 -5.26 6.85
N SER A 207 6.53 -4.41 5.83
CA SER A 207 6.90 -3.01 5.97
C SER A 207 5.76 -2.20 6.58
N VAL A 208 6.08 -1.44 7.62
CA VAL A 208 5.18 -0.47 8.24
C VAL A 208 5.22 0.84 7.44
N ILE A 209 4.06 1.30 7.00
CA ILE A 209 3.92 2.54 6.23
C ILE A 209 3.35 3.64 7.11
N LEU A 210 4.01 4.80 7.11
CA LEU A 210 3.48 6.06 7.63
C LEU A 210 2.94 6.89 6.45
N HIS A 211 1.62 7.08 6.40
CA HIS A 211 0.90 7.59 5.23
C HIS A 211 0.28 8.97 5.47
N ILE A 212 0.61 9.92 4.61
CA ILE A 212 0.00 11.26 4.62
C ILE A 212 -0.50 11.66 3.23
N ASP A 213 -1.28 12.71 3.19
CA ASP A 213 -1.70 13.38 1.95
C ASP A 213 -0.69 14.47 1.53
N ASN A 214 -1.08 15.30 0.56
CA ASN A 214 -0.28 16.46 0.10
C ASN A 214 1.12 16.13 -0.45
N ALA A 215 1.27 15.03 -1.20
CA ALA A 215 2.54 14.59 -1.79
C ALA A 215 3.32 15.68 -2.55
N TRP A 216 2.63 16.70 -3.05
CA TRP A 216 3.18 17.82 -3.79
C TRP A 216 3.77 18.95 -2.89
N ASN A 217 3.38 19.01 -1.62
CA ASN A 217 3.76 20.08 -0.71
C ASN A 217 4.98 19.68 0.14
N MET A 218 6.18 20.08 -0.28
CA MET A 218 7.41 19.73 0.40
C MET A 218 7.49 20.29 1.83
N ASP A 219 6.94 21.46 2.08
CA ASP A 219 6.96 22.08 3.42
C ASP A 219 6.14 21.23 4.41
N THR A 220 4.94 20.78 3.98
CA THR A 220 4.11 19.86 4.78
C THR A 220 4.83 18.54 5.01
N LEU A 221 5.47 17.98 3.98
CA LEU A 221 6.22 16.72 4.09
C LEU A 221 7.39 16.84 5.07
N GLN A 222 8.20 17.90 4.96
CA GLN A 222 9.33 18.13 5.83
C GLN A 222 8.88 18.41 7.28
N TRP A 223 7.86 19.23 7.46
CA TRP A 223 7.28 19.48 8.76
C TRP A 223 6.84 18.17 9.43
N PHE A 224 5.98 17.41 8.76
CA PHE A 224 5.41 16.20 9.34
C PHE A 224 6.47 15.15 9.66
N TYR A 225 7.31 14.78 8.70
CA TYR A 225 8.29 13.71 8.92
C TYR A 225 9.40 14.11 9.89
N SER A 226 9.77 15.41 9.96
CA SER A 226 10.69 15.90 10.99
C SER A 226 10.05 15.84 12.38
N LEU A 227 8.78 16.21 12.49
CA LEU A 227 8.03 16.10 13.75
C LEU A 227 7.92 14.64 14.20
N MET A 228 7.67 13.71 13.29
CA MET A 228 7.64 12.27 13.58
C MET A 228 9.00 11.75 14.04
N ALA A 229 10.08 12.16 13.39
CA ALA A 229 11.44 11.80 13.80
C ALA A 229 11.75 12.30 15.22
N ASN A 230 11.40 13.55 15.52
CA ASN A 230 11.59 14.16 16.84
C ASN A 230 10.78 13.47 17.96
N ASN A 231 9.64 12.85 17.60
CA ASN A 231 8.81 12.06 18.51
C ASN A 231 9.16 10.56 18.51
N GLY A 232 10.24 10.16 17.85
CA GLY A 232 10.74 8.79 17.86
C GLY A 232 9.85 7.78 17.10
N VAL A 233 8.98 8.25 16.19
CA VAL A 233 8.10 7.38 15.37
C VAL A 233 8.95 6.52 14.43
N LYS A 234 8.74 5.20 14.48
CA LYS A 234 9.46 4.22 13.66
C LYS A 234 8.55 3.65 12.58
N TYR A 235 8.98 3.71 11.34
CA TYR A 235 8.30 3.18 10.17
C TYR A 235 9.34 2.75 9.12
N ASP A 236 8.95 1.94 8.15
CA ASP A 236 9.84 1.42 7.11
C ASP A 236 9.68 2.17 5.78
N MET A 237 8.48 2.68 5.50
CA MET A 237 8.15 3.33 4.23
C MET A 237 7.30 4.59 4.44
N ILE A 238 7.49 5.55 3.56
CA ILE A 238 6.63 6.73 3.40
C ILE A 238 5.50 6.38 2.44
N GLY A 239 4.25 6.62 2.86
CA GLY A 239 3.06 6.58 1.99
C GLY A 239 2.59 8.00 1.69
N LEU A 240 2.23 8.23 0.43
CA LEU A 240 1.78 9.55 -0.04
C LEU A 240 0.53 9.41 -0.89
N SER A 241 -0.54 10.14 -0.55
CA SER A 241 -1.70 10.29 -1.43
C SER A 241 -1.46 11.37 -2.46
N LEU A 242 -1.86 11.08 -3.70
CA LEU A 242 -1.80 12.00 -4.82
C LEU A 242 -3.04 11.81 -5.71
N TYR A 243 -3.96 12.76 -5.67
CA TYR A 243 -5.22 12.71 -6.42
C TYR A 243 -5.32 13.87 -7.43
N PRO A 244 -4.75 13.74 -8.62
CA PRO A 244 -4.80 14.81 -9.63
C PRO A 244 -6.23 15.21 -10.02
N SER A 245 -7.19 14.29 -9.94
CA SER A 245 -8.58 14.55 -10.31
C SER A 245 -9.31 15.52 -9.37
N TYR A 246 -8.95 15.59 -8.09
CA TYR A 246 -9.55 16.55 -7.15
C TYR A 246 -9.23 17.99 -7.51
N TRP A 247 -8.08 18.23 -8.13
CA TRP A 247 -7.67 19.59 -8.52
C TRP A 247 -8.33 20.08 -9.78
N LYS A 248 -8.95 19.18 -10.57
CA LYS A 248 -9.59 19.52 -11.82
C LYS A 248 -10.85 20.37 -11.64
N ASP A 249 -11.58 20.16 -10.54
CA ASP A 249 -12.85 20.87 -10.25
C ASP A 249 -12.65 22.12 -9.39
N GLU A 250 -11.62 22.12 -8.53
CA GLU A 250 -11.25 23.29 -7.71
C GLU A 250 -10.43 24.31 -8.49
N ILE A 251 -9.73 23.90 -9.57
CA ILE A 251 -8.90 24.76 -10.40
C ILE A 251 -9.71 25.33 -11.55
N LYS A 252 -10.73 26.12 -11.25
CA LYS A 252 -11.23 27.13 -12.22
C LYS A 252 -10.25 28.29 -12.43
N ALA A 253 -9.13 28.28 -11.72
CA ALA A 253 -8.09 29.31 -11.79
C ALA A 253 -6.67 28.70 -11.72
N PHE A 254 -6.06 28.46 -12.88
CA PHE A 254 -4.67 28.72 -13.22
C PHE A 254 -3.49 27.95 -12.58
N GLU A 255 -3.63 26.91 -11.78
CA GLU A 255 -2.48 26.01 -11.56
C GLU A 255 -2.69 24.69 -12.27
N PRO A 256 -1.87 24.31 -13.25
CA PRO A 256 -2.00 23.04 -13.93
C PRO A 256 -1.75 21.91 -12.92
N TRP A 257 -2.71 21.00 -12.75
CA TRP A 257 -2.57 19.79 -11.93
C TRP A 257 -1.28 19.02 -12.25
N GLU A 258 -0.78 19.15 -13.46
CA GLU A 258 0.48 18.61 -13.95
C GLU A 258 1.68 19.15 -13.15
N GLU A 259 1.68 20.42 -12.75
CA GLU A 259 2.75 20.99 -11.92
C GLU A 259 2.79 20.34 -10.55
N LYS A 260 1.64 20.13 -9.90
CA LYS A 260 1.56 19.44 -8.61
C LYS A 260 2.01 17.98 -8.70
N VAL A 261 1.68 17.28 -9.78
CA VAL A 261 2.18 15.92 -10.04
C VAL A 261 3.69 15.93 -10.22
N ASN A 262 4.21 16.84 -11.04
CA ASN A 262 5.66 16.96 -11.26
C ASN A 262 6.40 17.30 -9.97
N GLN A 263 5.83 18.18 -9.14
CA GLN A 263 6.38 18.53 -7.84
C GLN A 263 6.36 17.33 -6.88
N ALA A 264 5.26 16.57 -6.81
CA ALA A 264 5.20 15.35 -6.01
C ALA A 264 6.27 14.34 -6.44
N VAL A 265 6.47 14.13 -7.73
CA VAL A 265 7.52 13.25 -8.27
C VAL A 265 8.91 13.79 -7.90
N ALA A 266 9.15 15.10 -8.00
CA ALA A 266 10.42 15.73 -7.63
C ALA A 266 10.72 15.65 -6.12
N ASN A 267 9.70 15.60 -5.27
CA ASN A 267 9.83 15.47 -3.83
C ASN A 267 10.34 14.08 -3.39
N ILE A 268 10.05 13.02 -4.15
CA ILE A 268 10.40 11.64 -3.78
C ILE A 268 11.90 11.44 -3.52
N PRO A 269 12.84 11.85 -4.41
CA PRO A 269 14.27 11.72 -4.15
C PRO A 269 14.75 12.47 -2.92
N GLN A 270 14.15 13.63 -2.62
CA GLN A 270 14.49 14.44 -1.46
C GLN A 270 14.05 13.75 -0.17
N LEU A 271 12.84 13.18 -0.14
CA LEU A 271 12.35 12.39 1.00
C LEU A 271 13.20 11.16 1.25
N ILE A 272 13.55 10.42 0.19
CA ILE A 272 14.43 9.25 0.28
C ILE A 272 15.77 9.66 0.91
N LYS A 273 16.38 10.75 0.44
CA LYS A 273 17.65 11.26 0.95
C LYS A 273 17.55 11.71 2.41
N SER A 274 16.47 12.40 2.77
CA SER A 274 16.31 13.01 4.10
C SER A 274 15.95 11.99 5.18
N TYR A 275 15.15 11.00 4.84
CA TYR A 275 14.59 10.06 5.82
C TYR A 275 15.01 8.60 5.61
N ASN A 276 15.79 8.33 4.58
CA ASN A 276 16.31 7.00 4.22
C ASN A 276 15.20 5.92 4.14
N LYS A 277 14.10 6.22 3.42
CA LYS A 277 12.90 5.38 3.33
C LYS A 277 12.53 5.06 1.87
#